data_af18e9024241385d9b5637b02255e236
#
_entry.id   af18e9024241385d9b5637b02255e236
#
_cell.length_a   1.000
_cell.length_b   1.000
_cell.length_c   1.000
_cell.angle_alpha   90.00
_cell.angle_beta   90.00
_cell.angle_gamma   90.00
#
_symmetry.space_group_name_H-M   'P 1'
#
loop_
_entity.id
_entity.type
_entity.pdbx_description
1 polymer ?
#
loop_
_entity_poly.entity_id
_entity_poly.type
_entity_poly.pdbx_seq_one_letter_code
_entity_poly.pdbx_strand_id
1 'polypeptide(L)'
;MALATEMNLYNEYIKEIEERKGQGLHPKPIDSADLLNEIIAQIKDTNNANREDCLKFFIYNTLPGTTPAAGAKAKFLKEIILGQEAVAEITPTFAFELLSHMKGGPSIEVLLDLALGNDEAIAKQAADVLKTQVYLYDADMARIKEAFENGNAVAKDILESYAKAEFFTKLPEVAEEIKVVTFIAGEGDISTDLLSPGNQAHSRSDRELHGKCMITPQAQEEIKALQAQHPDKSVMLIAEKGTMGVGSSRMSGVNNVALWTGKQASPYVPFVNFAPIVGGTNGISPIFLTTVDVTGGIGIDLKNWVKKTDANGELVRDENGEPILEQVYSVATGTVLTINTKTKKLYNGDKELIDISRSFTPQKMEFIKAGGSYAIVFGKKLQTFAAKTLGIDAPLVYAPSKEIHIEGQGLTAVEKIFNKNAVGTISKQVLHAGSDVRVTVNIVGSQDTTGLMTAQELESMAATVISPIVDAAYQSGCHTASVWDKKAQANIPKLMQFMNDFGLITARDPKGVYHAMTDVIHKVLNDITVDEWAIIIGGDSHTRMSKGVAFGADSGTVALALATG
;
A
#
# COMPACT_ATOMS: atom_id res chain seq x y z
N MET A 1 14.96 -30.00 30.75
CA MET A 1 15.88 -29.14 29.96
C MET A 1 15.24 -28.51 28.73
N ALA A 2 14.15 -29.03 28.18
CA ALA A 2 13.43 -28.41 27.04
C ALA A 2 12.62 -27.15 27.41
N LEU A 3 12.00 -27.09 28.59
CA LEU A 3 11.18 -25.96 29.05
C LEU A 3 11.94 -24.65 29.34
N ALA A 4 13.26 -24.72 29.58
CA ALA A 4 14.06 -23.50 29.86
C ALA A 4 14.53 -22.77 28.58
N THR A 5 14.43 -23.42 27.41
CA THR A 5 14.81 -22.83 26.12
C THR A 5 13.61 -22.12 25.45
N GLU A 6 12.38 -22.52 25.79
CA GLU A 6 11.13 -21.99 25.19
C GLU A 6 10.72 -20.60 25.71
N MET A 7 11.18 -20.15 26.87
CA MET A 7 10.84 -18.82 27.42
C MET A 7 11.81 -17.69 27.03
N ASN A 8 12.75 -17.93 26.13
CA ASN A 8 13.80 -16.96 25.82
C ASN A 8 13.32 -15.85 24.89
N LEU A 9 12.53 -16.17 23.85
CA LEU A 9 12.08 -15.20 22.85
C LEU A 9 11.11 -14.16 23.46
N TYR A 10 10.20 -14.57 24.32
CA TYR A 10 9.33 -13.64 25.03
C TYR A 10 10.13 -12.66 25.91
N ASN A 11 11.12 -13.14 26.67
CA ASN A 11 11.94 -12.26 27.50
C ASN A 11 12.82 -11.31 26.66
N GLU A 12 13.34 -11.76 25.53
CA GLU A 12 14.05 -10.91 24.57
C GLU A 12 13.14 -9.84 24.01
N TYR A 13 11.90 -10.19 23.69
CA TYR A 13 10.90 -9.25 23.20
C TYR A 13 10.52 -8.19 24.25
N ILE A 14 10.34 -8.58 25.51
CA ILE A 14 10.10 -7.62 26.60
C ILE A 14 11.28 -6.66 26.78
N LYS A 15 12.52 -7.14 26.65
CA LYS A 15 13.70 -6.30 26.67
C LYS A 15 13.72 -5.31 25.50
N GLU A 16 13.41 -5.76 24.30
CA GLU A 16 13.27 -4.88 23.12
C GLU A 16 12.20 -3.81 23.34
N ILE A 17 11.06 -4.16 23.95
CA ILE A 17 10.01 -3.20 24.32
C ILE A 17 10.54 -2.09 25.22
N GLU A 18 11.30 -2.43 26.27
CA GLU A 18 11.88 -1.43 27.18
C GLU A 18 12.91 -0.53 26.47
N GLU A 19 13.74 -1.11 25.60
CA GLU A 19 14.70 -0.35 24.79
C GLU A 19 13.98 0.62 23.85
N ARG A 20 12.90 0.18 23.19
CA ARG A 20 12.09 1.02 22.30
C ARG A 20 11.34 2.12 23.05
N LYS A 21 10.79 1.80 24.21
CA LYS A 21 10.15 2.77 25.10
C LYS A 21 11.11 3.89 25.53
N GLY A 22 12.38 3.56 25.80
CA GLY A 22 13.43 4.54 26.05
C GLY A 22 13.70 5.49 24.88
N GLN A 23 13.35 5.08 23.66
CA GLN A 23 13.39 5.88 22.45
C GLN A 23 12.04 6.57 22.14
N GLY A 24 11.01 6.41 22.97
CA GLY A 24 9.65 6.91 22.76
C GLY A 24 8.97 6.21 21.58
N LEU A 25 9.22 4.90 21.39
CA LEU A 25 8.59 4.04 20.39
C LEU A 25 7.69 3.02 21.07
N HIS A 26 6.66 2.57 20.36
CA HIS A 26 5.83 1.44 20.77
C HIS A 26 6.56 0.09 20.57
N PRO A 27 6.03 -1.01 21.13
CA PRO A 27 6.52 -2.34 20.86
C PRO A 27 6.60 -2.59 19.34
N LYS A 28 7.69 -3.21 18.88
CA LYS A 28 7.79 -3.60 17.48
C LYS A 28 6.70 -4.63 17.16
N PRO A 29 6.00 -4.51 16.03
CA PRO A 29 5.02 -5.51 15.64
C PRO A 29 5.63 -6.91 15.52
N ILE A 30 4.91 -7.92 15.99
CA ILE A 30 5.35 -9.32 15.96
C ILE A 30 5.18 -9.87 14.54
N ASP A 31 6.29 -10.31 13.95
CA ASP A 31 6.37 -10.93 12.62
C ASP A 31 6.79 -12.43 12.68
N SER A 32 7.33 -12.88 13.81
CA SER A 32 7.86 -14.24 14.03
C SER A 32 6.79 -15.20 14.55
N ALA A 33 6.69 -16.38 13.93
CA ALA A 33 5.83 -17.47 14.41
C ALA A 33 6.30 -18.02 15.75
N ASP A 34 7.62 -18.15 15.95
CA ASP A 34 8.18 -18.75 17.16
C ASP A 34 7.86 -17.90 18.39
N LEU A 35 8.07 -16.58 18.30
CA LEU A 35 7.68 -15.65 19.35
C LEU A 35 6.16 -15.69 19.61
N LEU A 36 5.35 -15.70 18.56
CA LEU A 36 3.90 -15.72 18.73
C LEU A 36 3.40 -17.02 19.34
N ASN A 37 4.04 -18.15 19.02
CA ASN A 37 3.71 -19.45 19.64
C ASN A 37 4.04 -19.47 21.13
N GLU A 38 5.15 -18.86 21.58
CA GLU A 38 5.44 -18.66 23.02
C GLU A 38 4.35 -17.80 23.69
N ILE A 39 3.91 -16.71 23.03
CA ILE A 39 2.84 -15.85 23.52
C ILE A 39 1.52 -16.64 23.62
N ILE A 40 1.16 -17.44 22.61
CA ILE A 40 -0.03 -18.30 22.61
C ILE A 40 0.03 -19.31 23.76
N ALA A 41 1.20 -19.92 24.02
CA ALA A 41 1.36 -20.84 25.14
C ALA A 41 1.07 -20.18 26.49
N GLN A 42 1.50 -18.92 26.67
CA GLN A 42 1.22 -18.15 27.86
C GLN A 42 -0.25 -17.71 27.96
N ILE A 43 -0.93 -17.45 26.82
CA ILE A 43 -2.38 -17.18 26.81
C ILE A 43 -3.19 -18.39 27.26
N LYS A 44 -2.78 -19.61 26.88
CA LYS A 44 -3.44 -20.86 27.26
C LYS A 44 -3.32 -21.18 28.76
N ASP A 45 -2.24 -20.74 29.39
CA ASP A 45 -2.08 -20.87 30.86
C ASP A 45 -2.80 -19.74 31.58
N THR A 46 -3.97 -20.03 32.12
CA THR A 46 -4.82 -19.06 32.84
C THR A 46 -4.19 -18.51 34.12
N ASN A 47 -3.15 -19.16 34.65
CA ASN A 47 -2.42 -18.72 35.85
C ASN A 47 -1.14 -17.95 35.50
N ASN A 48 -0.82 -17.78 34.23
CA ASN A 48 0.40 -17.10 33.82
C ASN A 48 0.32 -15.59 34.11
N ALA A 49 1.33 -15.07 34.79
CA ALA A 49 1.39 -13.66 35.19
C ALA A 49 1.45 -12.69 33.97
N ASN A 50 1.96 -13.16 32.83
CA ASN A 50 2.12 -12.35 31.61
C ASN A 50 0.90 -12.46 30.67
N ARG A 51 -0.11 -13.25 31.03
CA ARG A 51 -1.22 -13.59 30.14
C ARG A 51 -1.96 -12.39 29.59
N GLU A 52 -2.19 -11.36 30.40
CA GLU A 52 -2.88 -10.14 29.96
C GLU A 52 -2.10 -9.39 28.89
N ASP A 53 -0.78 -9.25 29.05
CA ASP A 53 0.06 -8.59 28.06
C ASP A 53 0.21 -9.45 26.78
N CYS A 54 0.31 -10.77 26.94
CA CYS A 54 0.30 -11.72 25.82
C CYS A 54 -0.98 -11.61 24.99
N LEU A 55 -2.14 -11.47 25.60
CA LEU A 55 -3.41 -11.21 24.91
C LEU A 55 -3.36 -9.90 24.11
N LYS A 56 -2.86 -8.81 24.72
CA LYS A 56 -2.69 -7.53 24.02
C LYS A 56 -1.78 -7.66 22.82
N PHE A 57 -0.64 -8.34 22.96
CA PHE A 57 0.30 -8.56 21.86
C PHE A 57 -0.32 -9.40 20.75
N PHE A 58 -1.01 -10.47 21.07
CA PHE A 58 -1.69 -11.33 20.13
C PHE A 58 -2.79 -10.57 19.35
N ILE A 59 -3.63 -9.82 20.04
CA ILE A 59 -4.78 -9.15 19.45
C ILE A 59 -4.33 -7.93 18.64
N TYR A 60 -3.48 -7.06 19.21
CA TYR A 60 -3.24 -5.71 18.69
C TYR A 60 -1.86 -5.51 18.06
N ASN A 61 -0.89 -6.38 18.30
CA ASN A 61 0.50 -6.14 17.90
C ASN A 61 1.10 -7.27 17.04
N THR A 62 0.27 -8.06 16.38
CA THR A 62 0.71 -9.09 15.44
C THR A 62 0.49 -8.62 14.01
N LEU A 63 1.54 -8.68 13.17
CA LEU A 63 1.44 -8.32 11.75
C LEU A 63 0.55 -9.29 10.98
N PRO A 64 -0.31 -8.79 10.08
CA PRO A 64 -1.15 -9.60 9.21
C PRO A 64 -0.41 -10.04 7.94
N GLY A 65 -1.17 -10.49 6.95
CA GLY A 65 -0.68 -10.88 5.63
C GLY A 65 -0.03 -12.25 5.65
N THR A 66 1.11 -12.40 4.98
CA THR A 66 1.84 -13.66 4.86
C THR A 66 3.01 -13.80 5.84
N THR A 67 3.07 -12.96 6.87
CA THR A 67 4.11 -13.12 7.91
C THR A 67 3.98 -14.47 8.63
N PRO A 68 5.08 -15.06 9.11
CA PRO A 68 5.00 -16.28 9.90
C PRO A 68 4.10 -16.16 11.15
N ALA A 69 4.09 -14.98 11.77
CA ALA A 69 3.19 -14.68 12.90
C ALA A 69 1.71 -14.71 12.48
N ALA A 70 1.37 -14.19 11.29
CA ALA A 70 0.00 -14.27 10.78
C ALA A 70 -0.46 -15.73 10.61
N GLY A 71 0.41 -16.62 10.17
CA GLY A 71 0.13 -18.06 10.10
C GLY A 71 -0.21 -18.67 11.46
N ALA A 72 0.62 -18.41 12.47
CA ALA A 72 0.39 -18.87 13.84
C ALA A 72 -0.92 -18.27 14.44
N LYS A 73 -1.18 -16.99 14.21
CA LYS A 73 -2.41 -16.32 14.64
C LYS A 73 -3.66 -16.92 14.00
N ALA A 74 -3.67 -17.09 12.69
CA ALA A 74 -4.80 -17.66 11.95
C ALA A 74 -5.12 -19.07 12.40
N LYS A 75 -4.09 -19.91 12.59
CA LYS A 75 -4.23 -21.28 13.11
C LYS A 75 -4.89 -21.30 14.49
N PHE A 76 -4.41 -20.50 15.41
CA PHE A 76 -4.96 -20.44 16.77
C PHE A 76 -6.40 -19.92 16.79
N LEU A 77 -6.73 -18.93 15.97
CA LEU A 77 -8.10 -18.44 15.81
C LEU A 77 -9.03 -19.53 15.25
N LYS A 78 -8.54 -20.36 14.30
CA LYS A 78 -9.30 -21.54 13.81
C LYS A 78 -9.57 -22.55 14.92
N GLU A 79 -8.59 -22.84 15.77
CA GLU A 79 -8.75 -23.75 16.90
C GLU A 79 -9.83 -23.25 17.89
N ILE A 80 -9.89 -21.94 18.14
CA ILE A 80 -10.94 -21.32 18.96
C ILE A 80 -12.30 -21.41 18.30
N ILE A 81 -12.42 -21.12 17.00
CA ILE A 81 -13.69 -21.19 16.25
C ILE A 81 -14.24 -22.62 16.27
N LEU A 82 -13.38 -23.63 16.15
CA LEU A 82 -13.78 -25.04 16.18
C LEU A 82 -14.00 -25.60 17.60
N GLY A 83 -13.82 -24.78 18.64
CA GLY A 83 -13.94 -25.22 20.03
C GLY A 83 -12.85 -26.18 20.50
N GLN A 84 -11.73 -26.28 19.77
CA GLN A 84 -10.57 -27.09 20.14
C GLN A 84 -9.73 -26.40 21.22
N GLU A 85 -9.81 -25.08 21.28
CA GLU A 85 -9.20 -24.24 22.30
C GLU A 85 -10.25 -23.26 22.84
N ALA A 86 -10.13 -22.88 24.11
CA ALA A 86 -11.02 -21.97 24.77
C ALA A 86 -10.24 -20.82 25.44
N VAL A 87 -10.47 -19.61 24.97
CA VAL A 87 -9.93 -18.38 25.55
C VAL A 87 -11.09 -17.43 25.85
N ALA A 88 -11.32 -17.12 27.12
CA ALA A 88 -12.48 -16.36 27.55
C ALA A 88 -12.59 -14.98 26.86
N GLU A 89 -11.46 -14.34 26.58
CA GLU A 89 -11.37 -13.02 25.96
C GLU A 89 -11.50 -13.06 24.42
N ILE A 90 -11.38 -14.24 23.81
CA ILE A 90 -11.49 -14.42 22.35
C ILE A 90 -12.60 -15.41 22.05
N THR A 91 -13.81 -14.92 21.96
CA THR A 91 -14.95 -15.73 21.55
C THR A 91 -14.83 -16.15 20.07
N PRO A 92 -15.53 -17.21 19.60
CA PRO A 92 -15.56 -17.56 18.17
C PRO A 92 -15.94 -16.40 17.26
N THR A 93 -16.91 -15.58 17.66
CA THR A 93 -17.32 -14.38 16.91
C THR A 93 -16.17 -13.35 16.81
N PHE A 94 -15.48 -13.11 17.91
CA PHE A 94 -14.32 -12.20 17.92
C PHE A 94 -13.15 -12.79 17.14
N ALA A 95 -12.96 -14.11 17.14
CA ALA A 95 -11.96 -14.77 16.32
C ALA A 95 -12.22 -14.55 14.82
N PHE A 96 -13.48 -14.60 14.35
CA PHE A 96 -13.84 -14.23 12.98
C PHE A 96 -13.58 -12.75 12.68
N GLU A 97 -13.87 -11.85 13.62
CA GLU A 97 -13.53 -10.43 13.48
C GLU A 97 -12.02 -10.24 13.30
N LEU A 98 -11.20 -10.86 14.15
CA LEU A 98 -9.74 -10.80 14.01
C LEU A 98 -9.25 -11.34 12.67
N LEU A 99 -9.81 -12.48 12.18
CA LEU A 99 -9.49 -13.02 10.85
C LEU A 99 -9.83 -12.01 9.74
N SER A 100 -10.94 -11.29 9.84
CA SER A 100 -11.36 -10.31 8.82
C SER A 100 -10.36 -9.17 8.65
N HIS A 101 -9.65 -8.80 9.72
CA HIS A 101 -8.64 -7.74 9.71
C HIS A 101 -7.25 -8.21 9.25
N MET A 102 -7.03 -9.52 9.11
CA MET A 102 -5.75 -10.06 8.64
C MET A 102 -5.55 -9.95 7.12
N LYS A 103 -6.61 -9.79 6.35
CA LYS A 103 -6.65 -9.39 4.92
C LYS A 103 -5.81 -10.24 3.96
N GLY A 104 -5.78 -11.56 4.13
CA GLY A 104 -5.14 -12.40 3.13
C GLY A 104 -4.23 -13.50 3.71
N GLY A 105 -3.59 -14.27 2.82
CA GLY A 105 -2.68 -15.36 3.16
C GLY A 105 -3.32 -16.40 4.08
N PRO A 106 -2.68 -16.76 5.21
CA PRO A 106 -3.17 -17.78 6.14
C PRO A 106 -4.61 -17.55 6.64
N SER A 107 -5.06 -16.30 6.74
CA SER A 107 -6.44 -16.03 7.13
C SER A 107 -7.45 -16.46 6.05
N ILE A 108 -7.10 -16.30 4.77
CA ILE A 108 -7.93 -16.80 3.66
C ILE A 108 -7.97 -18.32 3.65
N GLU A 109 -6.83 -19.00 3.85
CA GLU A 109 -6.79 -20.47 3.93
C GLU A 109 -7.70 -20.99 5.04
N VAL A 110 -7.62 -20.39 6.23
CA VAL A 110 -8.49 -20.74 7.38
C VAL A 110 -9.96 -20.48 7.06
N LEU A 111 -10.28 -19.33 6.50
CA LEU A 111 -11.67 -18.99 6.15
C LEU A 111 -12.22 -19.92 5.06
N LEU A 112 -11.42 -20.33 4.08
CA LEU A 112 -11.81 -21.31 3.07
C LEU A 112 -12.05 -22.69 3.68
N ASP A 113 -11.14 -23.15 4.56
CA ASP A 113 -11.33 -24.43 5.26
C ASP A 113 -12.64 -24.46 6.06
N LEU A 114 -12.96 -23.36 6.74
CA LEU A 114 -14.18 -23.25 7.54
C LEU A 114 -15.42 -23.11 6.66
N ALA A 115 -15.38 -22.28 5.61
CA ALA A 115 -16.51 -22.02 4.71
C ALA A 115 -16.89 -23.24 3.86
N LEU A 116 -15.92 -24.05 3.49
CA LEU A 116 -16.13 -25.27 2.71
C LEU A 116 -16.23 -26.53 3.59
N GLY A 117 -16.22 -26.35 4.92
CA GLY A 117 -16.36 -27.42 5.90
C GLY A 117 -17.81 -27.91 6.09
N ASN A 118 -17.99 -28.89 6.99
CA ASN A 118 -19.27 -29.57 7.19
C ASN A 118 -20.19 -28.90 8.24
N ASP A 119 -19.68 -28.00 9.06
CA ASP A 119 -20.50 -27.27 10.05
C ASP A 119 -21.17 -26.09 9.36
N GLU A 120 -22.46 -26.18 9.17
CA GLU A 120 -23.26 -25.19 8.41
C GLU A 120 -23.21 -23.79 9.05
N ALA A 121 -23.22 -23.69 10.38
CA ALA A 121 -23.21 -22.42 11.09
C ALA A 121 -21.85 -21.73 10.98
N ILE A 122 -20.78 -22.49 11.14
CA ILE A 122 -19.39 -22.02 10.97
C ILE A 122 -19.14 -21.66 9.51
N ALA A 123 -19.57 -22.51 8.57
CA ALA A 123 -19.38 -22.30 7.14
C ALA A 123 -20.02 -20.99 6.66
N LYS A 124 -21.23 -20.68 7.13
CA LYS A 124 -21.90 -19.42 6.81
C LYS A 124 -21.15 -18.21 7.35
N GLN A 125 -20.71 -18.24 8.61
CA GLN A 125 -19.95 -17.12 9.19
C GLN A 125 -18.62 -16.90 8.46
N ALA A 126 -17.90 -17.99 8.16
CA ALA A 126 -16.65 -17.92 7.39
C ALA A 126 -16.87 -17.35 5.98
N ALA A 127 -17.95 -17.74 5.29
CA ALA A 127 -18.31 -17.21 3.99
C ALA A 127 -18.63 -15.71 4.07
N ASP A 128 -19.35 -15.26 5.11
CA ASP A 128 -19.67 -13.85 5.28
C ASP A 128 -18.41 -13.00 5.47
N VAL A 129 -17.38 -13.52 6.15
CA VAL A 129 -16.08 -12.87 6.24
C VAL A 129 -15.35 -12.91 4.90
N LEU A 130 -15.29 -14.06 4.21
CA LEU A 130 -14.65 -14.19 2.89
C LEU A 130 -15.21 -13.20 1.88
N LYS A 131 -16.51 -12.98 1.84
CA LYS A 131 -17.17 -12.03 0.93
C LYS A 131 -16.67 -10.58 1.08
N THR A 132 -15.97 -10.26 2.19
CA THR A 132 -15.34 -8.94 2.41
C THR A 132 -13.88 -8.89 1.99
N GLN A 133 -13.25 -10.03 1.68
CA GLN A 133 -11.83 -10.14 1.37
C GLN A 133 -11.59 -10.05 -0.13
N VAL A 134 -10.47 -9.43 -0.53
CA VAL A 134 -10.12 -9.24 -1.95
C VAL A 134 -8.78 -9.85 -2.33
N TYR A 135 -7.86 -10.08 -1.38
CA TYR A 135 -6.54 -10.62 -1.67
C TYR A 135 -6.56 -12.15 -1.77
N LEU A 136 -7.32 -12.65 -2.74
CA LEU A 136 -7.36 -14.07 -3.12
C LEU A 136 -6.52 -14.29 -4.37
N TYR A 137 -5.75 -15.36 -4.35
CA TYR A 137 -4.91 -15.78 -5.48
C TYR A 137 -5.53 -16.94 -6.25
N ASP A 138 -4.89 -17.34 -7.34
CA ASP A 138 -5.43 -18.34 -8.26
C ASP A 138 -5.73 -19.68 -7.55
N ALA A 139 -4.89 -20.08 -6.57
CA ALA A 139 -5.13 -21.29 -5.77
C ALA A 139 -6.39 -21.18 -4.89
N ASP A 140 -6.62 -20.04 -4.26
CA ASP A 140 -7.81 -19.80 -3.43
C ASP A 140 -9.07 -19.81 -4.28
N MET A 141 -9.02 -19.11 -5.41
CA MET A 141 -10.12 -19.04 -6.37
C MET A 141 -10.43 -20.42 -6.98
N ALA A 142 -9.41 -21.24 -7.25
CA ALA A 142 -9.58 -22.60 -7.76
C ALA A 142 -10.30 -23.49 -6.74
N ARG A 143 -10.00 -23.37 -5.44
CA ARG A 143 -10.71 -24.12 -4.37
C ARG A 143 -12.19 -23.78 -4.33
N ILE A 144 -12.54 -22.48 -4.42
CA ILE A 144 -13.96 -22.05 -4.44
C ILE A 144 -14.67 -22.59 -5.68
N LYS A 145 -14.02 -22.51 -6.85
CA LYS A 145 -14.56 -23.03 -8.10
C LYS A 145 -14.80 -24.54 -8.04
N GLU A 146 -13.82 -25.32 -7.57
CA GLU A 146 -13.94 -26.78 -7.44
C GLU A 146 -15.10 -27.15 -6.50
N ALA A 147 -15.21 -26.47 -5.36
CA ALA A 147 -16.34 -26.71 -4.43
C ALA A 147 -17.69 -26.39 -5.07
N PHE A 148 -17.78 -25.30 -5.84
CA PHE A 148 -18.98 -24.92 -6.59
C PHE A 148 -19.34 -25.98 -7.64
N GLU A 149 -18.37 -26.45 -8.44
CA GLU A 149 -18.57 -27.50 -9.45
C GLU A 149 -19.01 -28.82 -8.83
N ASN A 150 -18.64 -29.08 -7.57
CA ASN A 150 -19.10 -30.21 -6.77
C ASN A 150 -20.45 -29.98 -6.06
N GLY A 151 -21.13 -28.87 -6.34
CA GLY A 151 -22.48 -28.58 -5.83
C GLY A 151 -22.52 -27.95 -4.45
N ASN A 152 -21.40 -27.43 -3.92
CA ASN A 152 -21.37 -26.74 -2.62
C ASN A 152 -22.12 -25.40 -2.71
N ALA A 153 -23.21 -25.27 -1.91
CA ALA A 153 -24.07 -24.08 -1.90
C ALA A 153 -23.37 -22.84 -1.33
N VAL A 154 -22.46 -23.02 -0.36
CA VAL A 154 -21.68 -21.91 0.23
C VAL A 154 -20.68 -21.34 -0.78
N ALA A 155 -20.01 -22.21 -1.54
CA ALA A 155 -19.13 -21.78 -2.61
C ALA A 155 -19.88 -20.99 -3.70
N LYS A 156 -21.12 -21.40 -4.03
CA LYS A 156 -21.99 -20.65 -4.95
C LYS A 156 -22.31 -19.27 -4.40
N ASP A 157 -22.70 -19.16 -3.14
CA ASP A 157 -23.03 -17.89 -2.49
C ASP A 157 -21.81 -16.93 -2.44
N ILE A 158 -20.62 -17.45 -2.18
CA ILE A 158 -19.38 -16.67 -2.25
C ILE A 158 -19.14 -16.16 -3.68
N LEU A 159 -19.25 -17.00 -4.70
CA LEU A 159 -19.07 -16.59 -6.10
C LEU A 159 -20.11 -15.56 -6.54
N GLU A 160 -21.38 -15.71 -6.14
CA GLU A 160 -22.42 -14.72 -6.45
C GLU A 160 -22.13 -13.35 -5.81
N SER A 161 -21.63 -13.32 -4.58
CA SER A 161 -21.20 -12.09 -3.90
C SER A 161 -20.02 -11.45 -4.62
N TYR A 162 -19.01 -12.24 -5.00
CA TYR A 162 -17.84 -11.75 -5.74
C TYR A 162 -18.21 -11.25 -7.14
N ALA A 163 -19.08 -11.93 -7.86
CA ALA A 163 -19.55 -11.49 -9.18
C ALA A 163 -20.26 -10.13 -9.12
N LYS A 164 -20.97 -9.84 -8.02
CA LYS A 164 -21.61 -8.55 -7.74
C LYS A 164 -20.63 -7.51 -7.16
N ALA A 165 -19.37 -7.88 -6.92
CA ALA A 165 -18.36 -7.06 -6.23
C ALA A 165 -18.87 -6.49 -4.90
N GLU A 166 -19.56 -7.31 -4.08
CA GLU A 166 -20.13 -6.86 -2.80
C GLU A 166 -19.06 -6.39 -1.81
N PHE A 167 -17.83 -6.93 -1.87
CA PHE A 167 -16.67 -6.44 -1.13
C PHE A 167 -16.35 -4.95 -1.40
N PHE A 168 -16.82 -4.39 -2.52
CA PHE A 168 -16.65 -2.98 -2.89
C PHE A 168 -17.95 -2.19 -2.79
N THR A 169 -19.07 -2.74 -3.32
CA THR A 169 -20.35 -2.03 -3.37
C THR A 169 -20.95 -1.80 -1.99
N LYS A 170 -20.65 -2.68 -1.02
CA LYS A 170 -21.10 -2.55 0.38
C LYS A 170 -20.21 -1.67 1.26
N LEU A 171 -19.06 -1.21 0.74
CA LEU A 171 -18.25 -0.25 1.47
C LEU A 171 -18.99 1.09 1.62
N PRO A 172 -18.76 1.80 2.74
CA PRO A 172 -19.30 3.15 2.91
C PRO A 172 -18.91 4.04 1.75
N GLU A 173 -19.82 4.90 1.33
CA GLU A 173 -19.51 5.92 0.33
C GLU A 173 -18.50 6.92 0.88
N VAL A 174 -17.71 7.51 -0.02
CA VAL A 174 -16.80 8.59 0.36
C VAL A 174 -17.65 9.76 0.89
N ALA A 175 -17.27 10.29 2.04
CA ALA A 175 -17.98 11.41 2.65
C ALA A 175 -18.07 12.59 1.67
N GLU A 176 -19.25 13.21 1.57
CA GLU A 176 -19.46 14.37 0.72
C GLU A 176 -18.57 15.55 1.15
N GLU A 177 -18.41 15.73 2.46
CA GLU A 177 -17.53 16.74 3.05
C GLU A 177 -16.44 16.10 3.89
N ILE A 178 -15.19 16.45 3.59
CA ILE A 178 -14.02 16.06 4.37
C ILE A 178 -13.42 17.35 4.94
N LYS A 179 -13.55 17.52 6.26
CA LYS A 179 -12.95 18.66 6.96
C LYS A 179 -11.50 18.36 7.28
N VAL A 180 -10.62 19.29 6.93
CA VAL A 180 -9.19 19.21 7.17
C VAL A 180 -8.70 20.43 7.94
N VAL A 181 -7.68 20.24 8.76
CA VAL A 181 -6.89 21.33 9.32
C VAL A 181 -5.52 21.31 8.64
N THR A 182 -5.06 22.46 8.17
CA THR A 182 -3.84 22.54 7.36
C THR A 182 -2.59 22.61 8.22
N PHE A 183 -1.51 21.98 7.73
CA PHE A 183 -0.15 22.13 8.24
C PHE A 183 0.79 22.46 7.07
N ILE A 184 1.45 23.60 7.13
CA ILE A 184 2.43 24.03 6.12
C ILE A 184 3.76 23.34 6.42
N ALA A 185 4.16 22.40 5.57
CA ALA A 185 5.41 21.64 5.72
C ALA A 185 6.66 22.47 5.39
N GLY A 186 6.49 23.51 4.57
CA GLY A 186 7.55 24.44 4.18
C GLY A 186 7.17 25.26 2.96
N GLU A 187 7.99 26.27 2.63
CA GLU A 187 7.91 27.04 1.40
C GLU A 187 8.72 26.39 0.28
N GLY A 188 8.23 26.44 -0.95
CA GLY A 188 8.84 25.84 -2.12
C GLY A 188 8.54 24.34 -2.22
N ASP A 189 9.32 23.63 -3.04
CA ASP A 189 9.15 22.20 -3.27
C ASP A 189 9.44 21.39 -2.01
N ILE A 190 8.49 20.58 -1.59
CA ILE A 190 8.69 19.62 -0.51
C ILE A 190 9.23 18.33 -1.10
N SER A 191 10.53 18.09 -0.86
CA SER A 191 11.19 16.89 -1.36
C SER A 191 10.80 15.65 -0.57
N THR A 192 10.88 14.50 -1.22
CA THR A 192 10.75 13.21 -0.53
C THR A 192 11.88 12.96 0.47
N ASP A 193 13.03 13.64 0.34
CA ASP A 193 14.11 13.55 1.33
C ASP A 193 13.79 14.33 2.62
N LEU A 194 12.96 15.36 2.55
CA LEU A 194 12.44 16.02 3.75
C LEU A 194 11.44 15.10 4.49
N LEU A 195 10.66 14.34 3.75
CA LEU A 195 9.67 13.41 4.30
C LEU A 195 10.27 12.06 4.73
N SER A 196 11.36 11.62 4.09
CA SER A 196 12.02 10.33 4.30
C SER A 196 13.49 10.42 3.87
N PRO A 197 14.38 10.92 4.73
CA PRO A 197 15.78 11.15 4.41
C PRO A 197 16.51 9.90 3.95
N GLY A 198 17.28 10.01 2.84
CA GLY A 198 18.02 8.88 2.25
C GLY A 198 19.05 8.28 3.20
N ASN A 199 19.69 9.08 4.05
CA ASN A 199 20.63 8.62 5.07
C ASN A 199 19.98 7.81 6.21
N GLN A 200 18.64 7.76 6.29
CA GLN A 200 17.85 6.96 7.23
C GLN A 200 17.21 5.74 6.53
N ALA A 201 17.64 5.39 5.33
CA ALA A 201 17.04 4.30 4.57
C ALA A 201 17.06 2.94 5.29
N HIS A 202 18.02 2.74 6.20
CA HIS A 202 18.12 1.53 7.02
C HIS A 202 16.91 1.29 7.93
N SER A 203 16.19 2.34 8.32
CA SER A 203 15.02 2.24 9.22
C SER A 203 13.69 2.10 8.49
N ARG A 204 13.66 2.16 7.15
CA ARG A 204 12.41 2.18 6.37
C ARG A 204 11.48 0.99 6.60
N SER A 205 12.03 -0.17 6.97
CA SER A 205 11.25 -1.35 7.31
C SER A 205 10.64 -1.31 8.72
N ASP A 206 11.08 -0.38 9.58
CA ASP A 206 10.43 -0.07 10.86
C ASP A 206 9.69 1.27 10.71
N ARG A 207 8.40 1.19 10.37
CA ARG A 207 7.58 2.36 9.99
C ARG A 207 7.53 3.43 11.06
N GLU A 208 7.47 3.04 12.33
CA GLU A 208 7.40 4.01 13.44
C GLU A 208 8.76 4.68 13.68
N LEU A 209 9.84 3.91 13.69
CA LEU A 209 11.19 4.45 13.81
C LEU A 209 11.52 5.39 12.65
N HIS A 210 11.18 4.99 11.42
CA HIS A 210 11.40 5.81 10.24
C HIS A 210 10.52 7.06 10.22
N GLY A 211 9.31 6.97 10.74
CA GLY A 211 8.38 8.11 10.86
C GLY A 211 8.95 9.27 11.67
N LYS A 212 9.82 8.99 12.64
CA LYS A 212 10.53 10.04 13.40
C LYS A 212 11.51 10.88 12.58
N CYS A 213 11.83 10.44 11.36
CA CYS A 213 12.70 11.18 10.45
C CYS A 213 11.96 12.22 9.59
N MET A 214 10.62 12.26 9.66
CA MET A 214 9.80 13.16 8.83
C MET A 214 9.93 14.62 9.30
N ILE A 215 10.37 15.49 8.39
CA ILE A 215 10.50 16.94 8.62
C ILE A 215 11.41 17.23 9.84
N THR A 216 10.84 17.74 10.92
CA THR A 216 11.55 18.03 12.19
C THR A 216 10.72 17.54 13.37
N PRO A 217 11.35 17.25 14.54
CA PRO A 217 10.62 16.92 15.75
C PRO A 217 9.61 18.01 16.17
N GLN A 218 9.94 19.29 15.97
CA GLN A 218 9.03 20.39 16.24
C GLN A 218 7.77 20.33 15.36
N ALA A 219 7.92 20.09 14.06
CA ALA A 219 6.81 19.95 13.14
C ALA A 219 5.90 18.76 13.52
N GLN A 220 6.50 17.66 14.00
CA GLN A 220 5.76 16.49 14.48
C GLN A 220 4.90 16.83 15.69
N GLU A 221 5.42 17.59 16.66
CA GLU A 221 4.66 18.03 17.84
C GLU A 221 3.55 19.04 17.44
N GLU A 222 3.79 19.92 16.47
CA GLU A 222 2.76 20.83 15.94
C GLU A 222 1.62 20.04 15.26
N ILE A 223 1.94 18.99 14.49
CA ILE A 223 0.93 18.10 13.88
C ILE A 223 0.09 17.43 14.98
N LYS A 224 0.72 16.88 16.02
CA LYS A 224 0.00 16.30 17.17
C LYS A 224 -0.90 17.31 17.87
N ALA A 225 -0.41 18.54 18.07
CA ALA A 225 -1.20 19.60 18.67
C ALA A 225 -2.43 19.95 17.82
N LEU A 226 -2.30 20.01 16.50
CA LEU A 226 -3.42 20.22 15.58
C LEU A 226 -4.44 19.08 15.65
N GLN A 227 -3.98 17.83 15.70
CA GLN A 227 -4.85 16.66 15.87
C GLN A 227 -5.61 16.70 17.20
N ALA A 228 -4.95 17.07 18.28
CA ALA A 228 -5.57 17.19 19.59
C ALA A 228 -6.60 18.34 19.66
N GLN A 229 -6.34 19.47 18.97
CA GLN A 229 -7.26 20.60 18.87
C GLN A 229 -8.46 20.31 17.94
N HIS A 230 -8.27 19.43 16.95
CA HIS A 230 -9.25 19.13 15.90
C HIS A 230 -9.42 17.60 15.74
N PRO A 231 -9.91 16.88 16.77
CA PRO A 231 -9.95 15.41 16.75
C PRO A 231 -10.92 14.84 15.71
N ASP A 232 -11.85 15.65 15.22
CA ASP A 232 -12.84 15.33 14.18
C ASP A 232 -12.32 15.61 12.75
N LYS A 233 -11.11 16.16 12.57
CA LYS A 233 -10.56 16.56 11.28
C LYS A 233 -9.28 15.79 10.95
N SER A 234 -9.03 15.62 9.65
CA SER A 234 -7.73 15.13 9.18
C SER A 234 -6.74 16.29 9.04
N VAL A 235 -5.46 16.04 9.29
CA VAL A 235 -4.42 17.03 9.00
C VAL A 235 -4.05 16.94 7.52
N MET A 236 -4.05 18.07 6.82
CA MET A 236 -3.59 18.19 5.44
C MET A 236 -2.19 18.80 5.41
N LEU A 237 -1.22 18.04 4.91
CA LEU A 237 0.16 18.51 4.74
C LEU A 237 0.31 19.30 3.45
N ILE A 238 0.87 20.51 3.51
CA ILE A 238 0.91 21.44 2.37
C ILE A 238 2.34 21.87 2.05
N ALA A 239 2.68 21.84 0.75
CA ALA A 239 3.83 22.54 0.17
C ALA A 239 3.39 23.93 -0.27
N GLU A 240 3.83 24.97 0.44
CA GLU A 240 3.53 26.36 0.08
C GLU A 240 4.51 26.87 -1.00
N LYS A 241 4.00 27.53 -2.02
CA LYS A 241 4.79 28.02 -3.20
C LYS A 241 5.57 26.94 -3.95
N GLY A 242 5.13 25.66 -3.86
CA GLY A 242 5.90 24.57 -4.44
C GLY A 242 5.08 23.30 -4.72
N THR A 243 5.80 22.29 -5.20
CA THR A 243 5.29 20.97 -5.54
C THR A 243 5.49 20.01 -4.36
N MET A 244 4.47 19.26 -4.00
CA MET A 244 4.54 18.23 -2.97
C MET A 244 5.19 16.95 -3.51
N GLY A 245 6.18 16.40 -2.80
CA GLY A 245 6.69 15.04 -3.02
C GLY A 245 7.68 14.92 -4.20
N VAL A 246 8.53 15.92 -4.42
CA VAL A 246 9.60 15.87 -5.43
C VAL A 246 10.74 14.97 -4.93
N GLY A 247 11.10 13.96 -5.72
CA GLY A 247 12.23 13.05 -5.39
C GLY A 247 11.88 11.57 -5.52
N SER A 248 12.73 10.68 -4.99
CA SER A 248 12.67 9.23 -5.21
C SER A 248 12.18 8.39 -4.03
N SER A 249 12.24 8.90 -2.79
CA SER A 249 11.84 8.17 -1.57
C SER A 249 10.31 8.20 -1.32
N ARG A 250 9.54 7.84 -2.33
CA ARG A 250 8.09 8.10 -2.39
C ARG A 250 7.26 7.30 -1.40
N MET A 251 7.34 5.97 -1.42
CA MET A 251 6.55 5.12 -0.51
C MET A 251 6.91 5.40 0.95
N SER A 252 8.19 5.47 1.29
CA SER A 252 8.59 5.79 2.66
C SER A 252 8.15 7.21 3.08
N GLY A 253 8.19 8.17 2.15
CA GLY A 253 7.67 9.52 2.39
C GLY A 253 6.16 9.52 2.64
N VAL A 254 5.37 8.83 1.81
CA VAL A 254 3.91 8.70 1.99
C VAL A 254 3.58 7.93 3.27
N ASN A 255 4.32 6.86 3.60
CA ASN A 255 4.13 6.11 4.84
C ASN A 255 4.38 6.99 6.07
N ASN A 256 5.40 7.85 6.03
CA ASN A 256 5.67 8.79 7.11
C ASN A 256 4.55 9.85 7.23
N VAL A 257 4.11 10.42 6.12
CA VAL A 257 2.96 11.34 6.13
C VAL A 257 1.72 10.63 6.68
N ALA A 258 1.42 9.41 6.23
CA ALA A 258 0.28 8.64 6.71
C ALA A 258 0.40 8.28 8.21
N LEU A 259 1.60 7.98 8.71
CA LEU A 259 1.83 7.72 10.14
C LEU A 259 1.43 8.93 11.00
N TRP A 260 1.78 10.14 10.56
CA TRP A 260 1.54 11.36 11.32
C TRP A 260 0.16 11.99 11.06
N THR A 261 -0.42 11.82 9.87
CA THR A 261 -1.64 12.55 9.46
C THR A 261 -2.77 11.65 8.99
N GLY A 262 -2.49 10.40 8.70
CA GLY A 262 -3.46 9.42 8.19
C GLY A 262 -4.34 8.82 9.30
N LYS A 263 -5.18 7.87 8.88
CA LYS A 263 -6.08 7.12 9.74
C LYS A 263 -5.55 5.70 9.95
N GLN A 264 -5.67 5.17 11.16
CA GLN A 264 -5.35 3.77 11.42
C GLN A 264 -6.30 2.86 10.63
N ALA A 265 -5.73 1.88 9.92
CA ALA A 265 -6.50 0.96 9.08
C ALA A 265 -7.43 0.04 9.89
N SER A 266 -6.98 -0.39 11.06
CA SER A 266 -7.70 -1.27 11.96
C SER A 266 -7.11 -1.17 13.37
N PRO A 267 -7.91 -1.26 14.44
CA PRO A 267 -7.37 -1.32 15.80
C PRO A 267 -6.54 -2.59 16.05
N TYR A 268 -6.73 -3.64 15.24
CA TYR A 268 -6.08 -4.95 15.38
C TYR A 268 -4.83 -5.12 14.49
N VAL A 269 -4.43 -4.07 13.75
CA VAL A 269 -3.26 -4.07 12.87
C VAL A 269 -2.36 -2.91 13.26
N PRO A 270 -1.15 -3.18 13.78
CA PRO A 270 -0.27 -2.14 14.29
C PRO A 270 0.35 -1.30 13.16
N PHE A 271 0.43 0.01 13.36
CA PHE A 271 1.14 1.01 12.53
C PHE A 271 0.85 0.98 11.03
N VAL A 272 -0.31 0.48 10.62
CA VAL A 272 -0.80 0.59 9.25
C VAL A 272 -1.79 1.74 9.16
N ASN A 273 -1.30 2.92 8.84
CA ASN A 273 -2.11 4.10 8.59
C ASN A 273 -2.28 4.31 7.09
N PHE A 274 -3.40 4.88 6.69
CA PHE A 274 -3.75 5.15 5.30
C PHE A 274 -4.48 6.49 5.18
N ALA A 275 -4.86 6.83 3.95
CA ALA A 275 -5.62 8.03 3.61
C ALA A 275 -4.95 9.36 4.04
N PRO A 276 -3.63 9.56 3.80
CA PRO A 276 -3.03 10.87 4.00
C PRO A 276 -3.65 11.90 3.06
N ILE A 277 -3.74 13.16 3.51
CA ILE A 277 -4.21 14.26 2.67
C ILE A 277 -3.06 15.23 2.49
N VAL A 278 -2.71 15.48 1.24
CA VAL A 278 -1.59 16.35 0.88
C VAL A 278 -1.99 17.39 -0.16
N GLY A 279 -1.32 18.52 -0.15
CA GLY A 279 -1.52 19.58 -1.11
C GLY A 279 -0.23 20.27 -1.54
N GLY A 280 -0.24 20.87 -2.72
CA GLY A 280 0.86 21.71 -3.20
C GLY A 280 0.36 22.79 -4.13
N THR A 281 0.95 23.96 -4.04
CA THR A 281 0.61 25.11 -4.90
C THR A 281 0.86 24.83 -6.38
N ASN A 282 1.99 24.20 -6.68
CA ASN A 282 2.37 23.78 -8.03
C ASN A 282 2.00 22.31 -8.29
N GLY A 283 0.99 21.80 -7.57
CA GLY A 283 0.56 20.43 -7.68
C GLY A 283 1.35 19.44 -6.84
N ILE A 284 1.25 18.18 -7.23
CA ILE A 284 1.92 17.05 -6.56
C ILE A 284 2.72 16.32 -7.62
N SER A 285 3.96 15.93 -7.29
CA SER A 285 4.79 15.11 -8.17
C SER A 285 4.02 13.86 -8.62
N PRO A 286 3.93 13.56 -9.94
CA PRO A 286 3.05 12.50 -10.43
C PRO A 286 3.27 11.14 -9.78
N ILE A 287 4.54 10.75 -9.56
CA ILE A 287 4.85 9.46 -8.94
C ILE A 287 4.49 9.47 -7.44
N PHE A 288 4.67 10.62 -6.75
CA PHE A 288 4.23 10.75 -5.36
C PHE A 288 2.71 10.68 -5.25
N LEU A 289 1.99 11.32 -6.17
CA LEU A 289 0.53 11.26 -6.24
C LEU A 289 0.03 9.82 -6.44
N THR A 290 0.64 9.05 -7.34
CA THR A 290 0.32 7.63 -7.52
C THR A 290 0.52 6.84 -6.23
N THR A 291 1.59 7.14 -5.48
CA THR A 291 1.83 6.50 -4.18
C THR A 291 0.79 6.90 -3.12
N VAL A 292 0.31 8.16 -3.15
CA VAL A 292 -0.83 8.59 -2.31
C VAL A 292 -2.10 7.80 -2.69
N ASP A 293 -2.37 7.61 -3.98
CA ASP A 293 -3.52 6.84 -4.48
C ASP A 293 -3.46 5.36 -4.01
N VAL A 294 -2.24 4.76 -3.92
CA VAL A 294 -2.03 3.40 -3.38
C VAL A 294 -2.55 3.27 -1.96
N THR A 295 -2.42 4.30 -1.15
CA THR A 295 -2.86 4.33 0.26
C THR A 295 -4.30 4.81 0.45
N GLY A 296 -5.05 5.04 -0.62
CA GLY A 296 -6.39 5.64 -0.55
C GLY A 296 -6.38 7.10 -0.07
N GLY A 297 -5.25 7.76 -0.19
CA GLY A 297 -5.07 9.17 0.18
C GLY A 297 -5.63 10.16 -0.83
N ILE A 298 -5.58 11.44 -0.49
CA ILE A 298 -6.07 12.53 -1.31
C ILE A 298 -4.94 13.52 -1.58
N GLY A 299 -4.62 13.72 -2.86
CA GLY A 299 -3.68 14.73 -3.30
C GLY A 299 -4.39 15.88 -4.02
N ILE A 300 -4.17 17.11 -3.58
CA ILE A 300 -4.86 18.31 -4.12
C ILE A 300 -3.85 19.31 -4.67
N ASP A 301 -4.04 19.70 -5.93
CA ASP A 301 -3.40 20.87 -6.51
C ASP A 301 -4.14 22.12 -6.02
N LEU A 302 -3.53 22.82 -5.06
CA LEU A 302 -4.16 23.93 -4.36
C LEU A 302 -4.28 25.20 -5.18
N LYS A 303 -3.34 25.45 -6.13
CA LYS A 303 -3.30 26.64 -7.00
C LYS A 303 -3.50 27.97 -6.24
N ASN A 304 -3.04 28.04 -4.99
CA ASN A 304 -3.16 29.26 -4.19
C ASN A 304 -2.06 30.30 -4.49
N TRP A 305 -1.03 29.90 -5.24
CA TRP A 305 -0.02 30.76 -5.82
C TRP A 305 -0.04 30.62 -7.34
N VAL A 306 -0.24 31.72 -8.04
CA VAL A 306 -0.30 31.76 -9.51
C VAL A 306 0.72 32.76 -10.04
N LYS A 307 1.16 32.57 -11.28
CA LYS A 307 2.01 33.56 -11.96
C LYS A 307 1.19 34.82 -12.20
N LYS A 308 1.69 35.94 -11.69
CA LYS A 308 1.06 37.24 -11.86
C LYS A 308 1.07 37.63 -13.32
N THR A 309 -0.07 38.10 -13.81
CA THR A 309 -0.20 38.67 -15.14
C THR A 309 -0.61 40.17 -15.06
N ASP A 310 -0.18 40.93 -16.04
CA ASP A 310 -0.62 42.33 -16.20
C ASP A 310 -2.03 42.43 -16.83
N ALA A 311 -2.50 43.63 -17.09
CA ALA A 311 -3.80 43.88 -17.69
C ALA A 311 -3.96 43.33 -19.13
N ASN A 312 -2.86 43.01 -19.80
CA ASN A 312 -2.83 42.41 -21.14
C ASN A 312 -2.70 40.89 -21.11
N GLY A 313 -2.57 40.30 -19.91
CA GLY A 313 -2.37 38.85 -19.72
C GLY A 313 -0.91 38.41 -19.85
N GLU A 314 0.06 39.32 -19.94
CA GLU A 314 1.46 39.01 -20.00
C GLU A 314 2.06 38.78 -18.59
N LEU A 315 3.05 37.86 -18.49
CA LEU A 315 3.67 37.54 -17.22
C LEU A 315 4.48 38.72 -16.68
N VAL A 316 4.15 39.14 -15.47
CA VAL A 316 4.96 40.10 -14.72
C VAL A 316 6.19 39.39 -14.18
N ARG A 317 7.39 39.96 -14.44
CA ARG A 317 8.67 39.37 -14.06
C ARG A 317 9.41 40.28 -13.07
N ASP A 318 10.25 39.66 -12.24
CA ASP A 318 11.16 40.36 -11.34
C ASP A 318 12.42 40.89 -12.07
N GLU A 319 13.34 41.48 -11.32
CA GLU A 319 14.61 42.02 -11.83
C GLU A 319 15.54 40.97 -12.44
N ASN A 320 15.34 39.68 -12.11
CA ASN A 320 16.10 38.54 -12.63
C ASN A 320 15.40 37.89 -13.84
N GLY A 321 14.23 38.41 -14.25
CA GLY A 321 13.44 37.87 -15.34
C GLY A 321 12.53 36.69 -14.95
N GLU A 322 12.44 36.35 -13.67
CA GLU A 322 11.58 35.27 -13.18
C GLU A 322 10.12 35.74 -12.99
N PRO A 323 9.10 34.89 -13.27
CA PRO A 323 7.72 35.23 -13.05
C PRO A 323 7.42 35.51 -11.59
N ILE A 324 6.85 36.71 -11.30
CA ILE A 324 6.35 37.02 -9.96
C ILE A 324 5.13 36.14 -9.67
N LEU A 325 5.07 35.54 -8.47
CA LEU A 325 3.89 34.83 -7.99
C LEU A 325 3.01 35.77 -7.17
N GLU A 326 1.70 35.63 -7.32
CA GLU A 326 0.72 36.27 -6.47
C GLU A 326 -0.18 35.26 -5.78
N GLN A 327 -0.55 35.57 -4.54
CA GLN A 327 -1.40 34.70 -3.74
C GLN A 327 -2.89 34.98 -4.04
N VAL A 328 -3.60 33.95 -4.51
CA VAL A 328 -5.03 34.04 -4.83
C VAL A 328 -5.87 33.92 -3.56
N TYR A 329 -5.45 33.08 -2.62
CA TYR A 329 -6.06 32.97 -1.31
C TYR A 329 -5.01 32.49 -0.29
N SER A 330 -5.15 32.90 0.96
CA SER A 330 -4.21 32.54 2.03
C SER A 330 -4.61 31.23 2.70
N VAL A 331 -3.62 30.37 2.92
CA VAL A 331 -3.72 29.18 3.76
C VAL A 331 -2.54 29.22 4.71
N ALA A 332 -2.83 29.19 6.01
CA ALA A 332 -1.81 29.10 7.06
C ALA A 332 -1.99 27.80 7.86
N THR A 333 -0.97 27.38 8.58
CA THR A 333 -1.10 26.29 9.54
C THR A 333 -2.25 26.57 10.50
N GLY A 334 -3.12 25.57 10.73
CA GLY A 334 -4.31 25.70 11.57
C GLY A 334 -5.57 26.20 10.82
N THR A 335 -5.48 26.53 9.53
CA THR A 335 -6.68 26.89 8.74
C THR A 335 -7.57 25.65 8.56
N VAL A 336 -8.86 25.78 8.83
CA VAL A 336 -9.82 24.70 8.59
C VAL A 336 -10.41 24.86 7.18
N LEU A 337 -10.24 23.84 6.35
CA LEU A 337 -10.79 23.78 5.01
C LEU A 337 -11.80 22.64 4.90
N THR A 338 -12.75 22.77 3.97
CA THR A 338 -13.70 21.71 3.61
C THR A 338 -13.47 21.29 2.17
N ILE A 339 -13.13 20.02 1.98
CA ILE A 339 -13.08 19.35 0.68
C ILE A 339 -14.48 18.80 0.41
N ASN A 340 -15.19 19.33 -0.57
CA ASN A 340 -16.46 18.74 -0.98
C ASN A 340 -16.21 17.83 -2.19
N THR A 341 -16.39 16.54 -2.00
CA THR A 341 -16.09 15.50 -2.99
C THR A 341 -17.15 15.42 -4.08
N LYS A 342 -18.38 15.89 -3.81
CA LYS A 342 -19.51 15.88 -4.74
C LYS A 342 -19.46 17.07 -5.68
N THR A 343 -19.32 18.30 -5.13
CA THR A 343 -19.14 19.51 -5.95
C THR A 343 -17.74 19.64 -6.52
N LYS A 344 -16.78 18.86 -5.98
CA LYS A 344 -15.35 18.89 -6.35
C LYS A 344 -14.72 20.27 -6.17
N LYS A 345 -15.02 20.89 -5.04
CA LYS A 345 -14.56 22.22 -4.68
C LYS A 345 -13.95 22.25 -3.28
N LEU A 346 -13.03 23.17 -3.08
CA LEU A 346 -12.40 23.45 -1.79
C LEU A 346 -13.00 24.73 -1.21
N TYR A 347 -13.34 24.70 0.09
CA TYR A 347 -13.95 25.84 0.79
C TYR A 347 -13.16 26.23 2.04
N ASN A 348 -13.20 27.52 2.37
CA ASN A 348 -12.85 28.05 3.69
C ASN A 348 -14.10 28.68 4.31
N GLY A 349 -14.70 28.00 5.30
CA GLY A 349 -16.07 28.30 5.74
C GLY A 349 -17.03 28.19 4.55
N ASP A 350 -17.82 29.21 4.33
CA ASP A 350 -18.78 29.29 3.19
C ASP A 350 -18.15 29.80 1.89
N LYS A 351 -16.88 30.24 1.95
CA LYS A 351 -16.19 30.79 0.78
C LYS A 351 -15.59 29.67 -0.07
N GLU A 352 -16.06 29.54 -1.31
CA GLU A 352 -15.42 28.73 -2.33
C GLU A 352 -14.04 29.31 -2.67
N LEU A 353 -13.00 28.45 -2.65
CA LEU A 353 -11.63 28.83 -2.97
C LEU A 353 -11.27 28.44 -4.41
N ILE A 354 -11.37 27.15 -4.75
CA ILE A 354 -10.96 26.59 -6.06
C ILE A 354 -11.77 25.35 -6.43
N ASP A 355 -11.76 25.04 -7.73
CA ASP A 355 -12.17 23.76 -8.30
C ASP A 355 -11.04 22.72 -8.13
N ILE A 356 -11.36 21.55 -7.58
CA ILE A 356 -10.45 20.43 -7.34
C ILE A 356 -10.88 19.17 -8.10
N SER A 357 -11.66 19.31 -9.15
CA SER A 357 -12.23 18.19 -9.92
C SER A 357 -11.17 17.21 -10.47
N ARG A 358 -9.96 17.71 -10.77
CA ARG A 358 -8.83 16.87 -11.21
C ARG A 358 -8.35 15.89 -10.14
N SER A 359 -8.56 16.20 -8.85
CA SER A 359 -8.21 15.34 -7.73
C SER A 359 -9.28 14.29 -7.42
N PHE A 360 -10.46 14.38 -8.04
CA PHE A 360 -11.62 13.51 -7.79
C PHE A 360 -12.20 12.94 -9.09
N THR A 361 -11.34 12.29 -9.89
CA THR A 361 -11.81 11.48 -11.02
C THR A 361 -12.58 10.27 -10.51
N PRO A 362 -13.47 9.67 -11.33
CA PRO A 362 -14.19 8.45 -10.92
C PRO A 362 -13.29 7.36 -10.38
N GLN A 363 -12.14 7.11 -11.01
CA GLN A 363 -11.16 6.09 -10.57
C GLN A 363 -10.53 6.47 -9.22
N LYS A 364 -10.20 7.74 -8.98
CA LYS A 364 -9.65 8.17 -7.68
C LYS A 364 -10.68 8.05 -6.56
N MET A 365 -11.96 8.31 -6.84
CA MET A 365 -13.04 8.08 -5.87
C MET A 365 -13.14 6.59 -5.50
N GLU A 366 -12.93 5.67 -6.45
CA GLU A 366 -12.86 4.24 -6.17
C GLU A 366 -11.68 3.88 -5.26
N PHE A 367 -10.49 4.45 -5.51
CA PHE A 367 -9.31 4.22 -4.68
C PHE A 367 -9.53 4.71 -3.24
N ILE A 368 -10.11 5.91 -3.07
CA ILE A 368 -10.45 6.44 -1.75
C ILE A 368 -11.47 5.55 -1.04
N LYS A 369 -12.54 5.12 -1.74
CA LYS A 369 -13.57 4.24 -1.19
C LYS A 369 -13.02 2.88 -0.78
N ALA A 370 -12.14 2.29 -1.59
CA ALA A 370 -11.57 0.97 -1.35
C ALA A 370 -10.39 0.97 -0.34
N GLY A 371 -9.91 2.13 0.08
CA GLY A 371 -8.72 2.26 0.93
C GLY A 371 -7.40 2.01 0.20
N GLY A 372 -7.39 2.21 -1.13
CA GLY A 372 -6.21 2.12 -1.98
C GLY A 372 -6.44 1.42 -3.32
N SER A 373 -5.50 1.63 -4.24
CA SER A 373 -5.61 1.09 -5.60
C SER A 373 -5.47 -0.43 -5.67
N TYR A 374 -4.75 -1.06 -4.73
CA TYR A 374 -4.54 -2.52 -4.74
C TYR A 374 -5.87 -3.27 -4.63
N ALA A 375 -6.73 -2.88 -3.69
CA ALA A 375 -8.03 -3.51 -3.52
C ALA A 375 -8.89 -3.45 -4.78
N ILE A 376 -8.77 -2.40 -5.59
CA ILE A 376 -9.46 -2.27 -6.87
C ILE A 376 -8.89 -3.24 -7.91
N VAL A 377 -7.55 -3.37 -8.01
CA VAL A 377 -6.91 -4.30 -8.97
C VAL A 377 -7.31 -5.74 -8.68
N PHE A 378 -7.16 -6.17 -7.42
CA PHE A 378 -7.54 -7.52 -7.00
C PHE A 378 -9.05 -7.75 -7.10
N GLY A 379 -9.85 -6.76 -6.69
CA GLY A 379 -11.31 -6.83 -6.74
C GLY A 379 -11.85 -7.02 -8.17
N LYS A 380 -11.31 -6.29 -9.15
CA LYS A 380 -11.67 -6.46 -10.56
C LYS A 380 -11.32 -7.86 -11.10
N LYS A 381 -10.15 -8.41 -10.71
CA LYS A 381 -9.75 -9.79 -11.06
C LYS A 381 -10.73 -10.79 -10.46
N LEU A 382 -11.06 -10.63 -9.18
CA LEU A 382 -11.96 -11.51 -8.44
C LEU A 382 -13.37 -11.50 -9.01
N GLN A 383 -13.93 -10.32 -9.31
CA GLN A 383 -15.24 -10.17 -9.94
C GLN A 383 -15.28 -10.88 -11.31
N THR A 384 -14.27 -10.64 -12.15
CA THR A 384 -14.17 -11.26 -13.47
C THR A 384 -14.11 -12.79 -13.38
N PHE A 385 -13.33 -13.32 -12.46
CA PHE A 385 -13.22 -14.76 -12.21
C PHE A 385 -14.56 -15.36 -11.77
N ALA A 386 -15.22 -14.73 -10.80
CA ALA A 386 -16.49 -15.22 -10.26
C ALA A 386 -17.61 -15.21 -11.29
N ALA A 387 -17.76 -14.11 -12.05
CA ALA A 387 -18.75 -14.02 -13.11
C ALA A 387 -18.52 -15.07 -14.21
N LYS A 388 -17.27 -15.25 -14.64
CA LYS A 388 -16.90 -16.29 -15.61
C LYS A 388 -17.20 -17.69 -15.10
N THR A 389 -16.93 -17.98 -13.82
CA THR A 389 -17.20 -19.29 -13.21
C THR A 389 -18.68 -19.58 -13.14
N LEU A 390 -19.51 -18.57 -12.85
CA LEU A 390 -20.95 -18.68 -12.83
C LEU A 390 -21.61 -18.68 -14.22
N GLY A 391 -20.86 -18.32 -15.27
CA GLY A 391 -21.39 -18.18 -16.64
C GLY A 391 -22.35 -16.98 -16.80
N ILE A 392 -22.13 -15.90 -16.08
CA ILE A 392 -22.94 -14.67 -16.11
C ILE A 392 -22.09 -13.46 -16.52
N ASP A 393 -22.74 -12.41 -17.01
CA ASP A 393 -22.11 -11.12 -17.21
C ASP A 393 -21.89 -10.40 -15.87
N ALA A 394 -20.68 -9.88 -15.66
CA ALA A 394 -20.38 -9.08 -14.47
C ALA A 394 -21.11 -7.73 -14.54
N PRO A 395 -21.81 -7.31 -13.47
CA PRO A 395 -22.40 -5.97 -13.44
C PRO A 395 -21.30 -4.90 -13.46
N LEU A 396 -21.57 -3.78 -14.12
CA LEU A 396 -20.68 -2.63 -14.17
C LEU A 396 -20.76 -1.88 -12.82
N VAL A 397 -19.84 -2.18 -11.91
CA VAL A 397 -19.77 -1.55 -10.58
C VAL A 397 -18.62 -0.54 -10.48
N TYR A 398 -17.63 -0.66 -11.35
CA TYR A 398 -16.47 0.23 -11.40
C TYR A 398 -16.63 1.26 -12.52
N ALA A 399 -15.96 2.41 -12.34
CA ALA A 399 -15.91 3.44 -13.36
C ALA A 399 -15.38 2.85 -14.69
N PRO A 400 -16.03 3.14 -15.81
CA PRO A 400 -15.57 2.68 -17.11
C PRO A 400 -14.21 3.28 -17.45
N SER A 401 -13.32 2.48 -18.02
CA SER A 401 -12.08 2.98 -18.57
C SER A 401 -12.37 3.89 -19.76
N LYS A 402 -11.68 5.01 -19.82
CA LYS A 402 -11.75 5.92 -20.95
C LYS A 402 -10.91 5.34 -22.08
N GLU A 403 -11.50 5.14 -23.23
CA GLU A 403 -10.80 4.72 -24.44
C GLU A 403 -10.87 5.84 -25.50
N ILE A 404 -9.72 6.21 -26.06
CA ILE A 404 -9.60 7.19 -27.13
C ILE A 404 -9.16 6.47 -28.40
N HIS A 405 -9.95 6.62 -29.44
CA HIS A 405 -9.70 6.08 -30.77
C HIS A 405 -9.67 7.22 -31.77
N ILE A 406 -8.61 7.33 -32.56
CA ILE A 406 -8.45 8.39 -33.56
C ILE A 406 -8.30 7.74 -34.92
N GLU A 407 -9.37 7.80 -35.71
CA GLU A 407 -9.39 7.19 -37.06
C GLU A 407 -8.33 7.82 -37.97
N GLY A 408 -7.61 6.95 -38.71
CA GLY A 408 -6.57 7.39 -39.63
C GLY A 408 -5.26 7.89 -39.00
N GLN A 409 -5.17 7.94 -37.69
CA GLN A 409 -3.94 8.31 -37.01
C GLN A 409 -3.05 7.08 -36.75
N GLY A 410 -1.76 7.18 -37.11
CA GLY A 410 -0.76 6.18 -36.77
C GLY A 410 -0.39 6.21 -35.28
N LEU A 411 0.02 5.07 -34.71
CA LEU A 411 0.47 4.95 -33.33
C LEU A 411 1.95 5.35 -33.19
N THR A 412 2.25 6.08 -32.14
CA THR A 412 3.63 6.26 -31.68
C THR A 412 4.24 4.95 -31.18
N ALA A 413 5.56 4.88 -31.02
CA ALA A 413 6.23 3.68 -30.48
C ALA A 413 5.69 3.31 -29.10
N VAL A 414 5.46 4.31 -28.23
CA VAL A 414 4.93 4.12 -26.87
C VAL A 414 3.50 3.55 -26.95
N GLU A 415 2.62 4.12 -27.74
CA GLU A 415 1.24 3.60 -27.92
C GLU A 415 1.23 2.17 -28.47
N LYS A 416 2.13 1.82 -29.37
CA LYS A 416 2.27 0.43 -29.86
C LYS A 416 2.64 -0.53 -28.74
N ILE A 417 3.57 -0.15 -27.85
CA ILE A 417 3.97 -0.97 -26.70
C ILE A 417 2.80 -1.15 -25.73
N PHE A 418 2.08 -0.07 -25.41
CA PHE A 418 0.90 -0.16 -24.56
C PHE A 418 -0.20 -1.04 -25.18
N ASN A 419 -0.50 -0.87 -26.46
CA ASN A 419 -1.51 -1.68 -27.14
C ASN A 419 -1.14 -3.18 -27.19
N LYS A 420 0.17 -3.49 -27.38
CA LYS A 420 0.66 -4.89 -27.35
C LYS A 420 0.43 -5.55 -25.99
N ASN A 421 0.62 -4.82 -24.91
CA ASN A 421 0.56 -5.33 -23.54
C ASN A 421 -0.81 -5.07 -22.87
N ALA A 422 -1.76 -4.44 -23.57
CA ALA A 422 -3.06 -4.08 -23.00
C ALA A 422 -3.90 -5.31 -22.67
N VAL A 423 -4.54 -5.31 -21.50
CA VAL A 423 -5.44 -6.37 -21.04
C VAL A 423 -6.79 -5.79 -20.61
N GLY A 424 -7.86 -6.53 -20.90
CA GLY A 424 -9.21 -6.14 -20.49
C GLY A 424 -9.73 -4.86 -21.17
N THR A 425 -9.29 -4.57 -22.41
CA THR A 425 -9.84 -3.49 -23.22
C THR A 425 -11.30 -3.74 -23.55
N ILE A 426 -12.14 -2.70 -23.51
CA ILE A 426 -13.56 -2.77 -23.81
C ILE A 426 -13.77 -2.94 -25.32
N SER A 427 -12.96 -2.23 -26.12
CA SER A 427 -12.99 -2.34 -27.57
C SER A 427 -11.79 -3.14 -28.10
N LYS A 428 -11.95 -3.73 -29.28
CA LYS A 428 -10.83 -4.36 -30.01
C LYS A 428 -10.04 -3.36 -30.86
N GLN A 429 -10.34 -2.07 -30.71
CA GLN A 429 -9.70 -1.00 -31.46
C GLN A 429 -8.40 -0.58 -30.77
N VAL A 430 -7.49 0.01 -31.54
CA VAL A 430 -6.24 0.57 -30.99
C VAL A 430 -6.52 1.77 -30.10
N LEU A 431 -5.81 1.85 -28.99
CA LEU A 431 -5.90 2.92 -28.00
C LEU A 431 -4.86 4.00 -28.29
N HIS A 432 -5.26 5.25 -28.18
CA HIS A 432 -4.40 6.42 -28.32
C HIS A 432 -4.14 7.09 -26.97
N ALA A 433 -3.17 8.00 -26.93
CA ALA A 433 -2.80 8.77 -25.75
C ALA A 433 -4.01 9.46 -25.09
N GLY A 434 -4.09 9.39 -23.76
CA GLY A 434 -5.23 9.84 -22.96
C GLY A 434 -6.26 8.76 -22.65
N SER A 435 -6.06 7.53 -23.14
CA SER A 435 -6.84 6.36 -22.74
C SER A 435 -6.39 5.84 -21.36
N ASP A 436 -7.32 5.29 -20.60
CA ASP A 436 -7.05 4.49 -19.40
C ASP A 436 -6.78 3.05 -19.85
N VAL A 437 -5.57 2.55 -19.65
CA VAL A 437 -5.20 1.20 -20.08
C VAL A 437 -4.59 0.41 -18.94
N ARG A 438 -5.05 -0.84 -18.78
CA ARG A 438 -4.38 -1.83 -17.93
C ARG A 438 -3.45 -2.66 -18.81
N VAL A 439 -2.22 -2.85 -18.36
CA VAL A 439 -1.19 -3.57 -19.12
C VAL A 439 -0.54 -4.65 -18.28
N THR A 440 0.00 -5.67 -18.93
CA THR A 440 0.93 -6.61 -18.32
C THR A 440 2.30 -5.97 -18.15
N VAL A 441 2.99 -6.29 -17.07
CA VAL A 441 4.36 -5.85 -16.77
C VAL A 441 5.30 -7.02 -16.97
N ASN A 442 6.27 -6.88 -17.87
CA ASN A 442 7.17 -7.96 -18.25
C ASN A 442 8.39 -8.06 -17.33
N ILE A 443 8.95 -6.92 -16.92
CA ILE A 443 10.17 -6.88 -16.12
C ILE A 443 9.96 -5.97 -14.92
N VAL A 444 10.34 -6.49 -13.74
CA VAL A 444 10.22 -5.78 -12.48
C VAL A 444 11.56 -5.73 -11.78
N GLY A 445 11.96 -4.55 -11.32
CA GLY A 445 13.20 -4.33 -10.56
C GLY A 445 12.95 -3.73 -9.19
N SER A 446 13.55 -4.30 -8.16
CA SER A 446 13.66 -3.73 -6.82
C SER A 446 15.12 -3.35 -6.54
N GLN A 447 15.37 -2.55 -5.51
CA GLN A 447 16.72 -2.13 -5.12
C GLN A 447 16.89 -2.15 -3.60
N ASP A 448 18.15 -2.10 -3.13
CA ASP A 448 18.51 -2.38 -1.74
C ASP A 448 17.87 -1.46 -0.70
N THR A 449 17.68 -0.17 -1.00
CA THR A 449 17.08 0.77 -0.03
C THR A 449 15.56 0.67 0.06
N THR A 450 14.90 -0.06 -0.84
CA THR A 450 13.44 -0.25 -0.90
C THR A 450 13.00 -1.72 -0.91
N GLY A 451 13.94 -2.67 -1.02
CA GLY A 451 13.63 -4.10 -1.15
C GLY A 451 12.83 -4.66 0.03
N LEU A 452 13.20 -4.31 1.26
CA LEU A 452 12.43 -4.74 2.44
C LEU A 452 11.04 -4.11 2.51
N MET A 453 10.86 -2.89 2.00
CA MET A 453 9.52 -2.29 1.87
C MET A 453 8.71 -3.02 0.79
N THR A 454 9.35 -3.39 -0.33
CA THR A 454 8.70 -4.21 -1.38
C THR A 454 8.24 -5.55 -0.81
N ALA A 455 9.08 -6.20 0.01
CA ALA A 455 8.71 -7.44 0.71
C ALA A 455 7.48 -7.23 1.62
N GLN A 456 7.48 -6.17 2.43
CA GLN A 456 6.34 -5.85 3.31
C GLN A 456 5.06 -5.53 2.54
N GLU A 457 5.15 -4.87 1.38
CA GLU A 457 3.99 -4.63 0.53
C GLU A 457 3.46 -5.94 -0.09
N LEU A 458 4.35 -6.87 -0.50
CA LEU A 458 3.94 -8.21 -0.93
C LEU A 458 3.25 -8.99 0.20
N GLU A 459 3.80 -8.96 1.40
CA GLU A 459 3.19 -9.56 2.59
C GLU A 459 1.80 -8.96 2.88
N SER A 460 1.65 -7.65 2.75
CA SER A 460 0.38 -6.95 2.98
C SER A 460 -0.70 -7.29 1.93
N MET A 461 -0.28 -7.63 0.72
CA MET A 461 -1.15 -8.12 -0.37
C MET A 461 -1.30 -9.66 -0.34
N ALA A 462 -0.74 -10.33 0.66
CA ALA A 462 -0.73 -11.77 0.81
C ALA A 462 -0.08 -12.55 -0.36
N ALA A 463 0.86 -11.93 -1.07
CA ALA A 463 1.61 -12.60 -2.13
C ALA A 463 2.62 -13.58 -1.54
N THR A 464 2.67 -14.79 -2.08
CA THR A 464 3.65 -15.82 -1.71
C THR A 464 4.57 -16.21 -2.87
N VAL A 465 4.19 -15.82 -4.08
CA VAL A 465 4.94 -16.09 -5.32
C VAL A 465 4.85 -14.89 -6.25
N ILE A 466 5.81 -14.77 -7.16
CA ILE A 466 5.74 -13.80 -8.24
C ILE A 466 4.73 -14.28 -9.29
N SER A 467 3.99 -13.34 -9.87
CA SER A 467 3.09 -13.63 -10.96
C SER A 467 3.82 -14.28 -12.14
N PRO A 468 3.30 -15.37 -12.73
CA PRO A 468 3.90 -16.01 -13.89
C PRO A 468 3.87 -15.13 -15.16
N ILE A 469 3.20 -13.98 -15.14
CA ILE A 469 3.20 -13.00 -16.22
C ILE A 469 4.51 -12.22 -16.27
N VAL A 470 5.20 -12.08 -15.12
CA VAL A 470 6.49 -11.37 -15.03
C VAL A 470 7.60 -12.27 -15.59
N ASP A 471 8.19 -11.87 -16.71
CA ASP A 471 9.27 -12.62 -17.36
C ASP A 471 10.57 -12.61 -16.57
N ALA A 472 10.87 -11.48 -15.89
CA ALA A 472 12.03 -11.34 -15.04
C ALA A 472 11.79 -10.39 -13.87
N ALA A 473 12.16 -10.84 -12.67
CA ALA A 473 12.14 -10.06 -11.44
C ALA A 473 13.56 -9.94 -10.88
N TYR A 474 14.01 -8.72 -10.63
CA TYR A 474 15.38 -8.42 -10.26
C TYR A 474 15.47 -7.64 -8.94
N GLN A 475 16.46 -7.99 -8.10
CA GLN A 475 16.83 -7.24 -6.90
C GLN A 475 18.26 -6.71 -7.06
N SER A 476 18.41 -5.40 -7.10
CA SER A 476 19.69 -4.71 -7.23
C SER A 476 20.25 -4.25 -5.88
N GLY A 477 21.57 -4.20 -5.76
CA GLY A 477 22.32 -3.63 -4.64
C GLY A 477 22.89 -2.25 -4.91
N CYS A 478 22.24 -1.43 -5.75
CA CYS A 478 22.85 -0.27 -6.38
C CYS A 478 22.99 0.98 -5.51
N HIS A 479 22.21 1.14 -4.44
CA HIS A 479 22.21 2.38 -3.65
C HIS A 479 23.19 2.38 -2.47
N THR A 480 23.88 1.29 -2.26
CA THR A 480 25.07 1.20 -1.40
C THR A 480 24.92 1.58 0.07
N ALA A 481 23.72 1.93 0.49
CA ALA A 481 23.46 2.21 1.90
C ALA A 481 23.96 1.08 2.81
N SER A 482 23.90 -0.16 2.32
CA SER A 482 24.40 -1.34 3.01
C SER A 482 25.94 -1.47 3.07
N VAL A 483 26.72 -0.70 2.29
CA VAL A 483 28.20 -0.77 2.33
C VAL A 483 28.79 0.15 3.37
N TRP A 484 28.25 1.35 3.50
CA TRP A 484 28.82 2.40 4.33
C TRP A 484 28.18 2.50 5.71
N ASP A 485 26.95 2.00 5.85
CA ASP A 485 26.20 2.05 7.09
C ASP A 485 26.05 0.64 7.69
N LYS A 486 26.65 0.42 8.87
CA LYS A 486 26.53 -0.84 9.62
C LYS A 486 25.07 -1.21 9.94
N LYS A 487 24.20 -0.21 10.14
CA LYS A 487 22.77 -0.44 10.37
C LYS A 487 22.08 -0.94 9.11
N ALA A 488 22.46 -0.42 7.94
CA ALA A 488 21.95 -0.93 6.66
C ALA A 488 22.50 -2.33 6.35
N GLN A 489 23.75 -2.63 6.72
CA GLN A 489 24.32 -3.99 6.58
C GLN A 489 23.52 -5.04 7.35
N ALA A 490 22.97 -4.69 8.50
CA ALA A 490 22.11 -5.58 9.29
C ALA A 490 20.82 -6.02 8.57
N ASN A 491 20.41 -5.31 7.52
CA ASN A 491 19.26 -5.65 6.68
C ASN A 491 19.57 -6.66 5.57
N ILE A 492 20.86 -6.91 5.26
CA ILE A 492 21.27 -7.81 4.16
C ILE A 492 20.70 -9.23 4.32
N PRO A 493 20.76 -9.88 5.49
CA PRO A 493 20.17 -11.21 5.65
C PRO A 493 18.68 -11.27 5.31
N LYS A 494 17.91 -10.27 5.72
CA LYS A 494 16.46 -10.17 5.43
C LYS A 494 16.22 -9.92 3.95
N LEU A 495 17.04 -9.08 3.31
CA LEU A 495 16.96 -8.83 1.88
C LEU A 495 17.29 -10.09 1.07
N MET A 496 18.30 -10.85 1.50
CA MET A 496 18.63 -12.16 0.90
C MET A 496 17.49 -13.17 1.07
N GLN A 497 16.86 -13.19 2.24
CA GLN A 497 15.71 -14.05 2.48
C GLN A 497 14.57 -13.69 1.50
N PHE A 498 14.23 -12.41 1.38
CA PHE A 498 13.26 -11.93 0.40
C PHE A 498 13.56 -12.38 -1.03
N MET A 499 14.83 -12.23 -1.45
CA MET A 499 15.25 -12.67 -2.79
C MET A 499 15.08 -14.19 -3.00
N ASN A 500 15.39 -14.98 -1.97
CA ASN A 500 15.27 -16.44 -2.05
C ASN A 500 13.79 -16.88 -2.03
N ASP A 501 12.97 -16.30 -1.17
CA ASP A 501 11.56 -16.66 -1.03
C ASP A 501 10.76 -16.40 -2.33
N PHE A 502 11.10 -15.33 -3.02
CA PHE A 502 10.44 -14.93 -4.28
C PHE A 502 11.23 -15.30 -5.55
N GLY A 503 12.40 -15.93 -5.44
CA GLY A 503 13.20 -16.33 -6.59
C GLY A 503 13.72 -15.15 -7.42
N LEU A 504 14.02 -14.00 -6.78
CA LEU A 504 14.49 -12.81 -7.48
C LEU A 504 15.90 -13.01 -8.03
N ILE A 505 16.11 -12.58 -9.27
CA ILE A 505 17.43 -12.53 -9.88
C ILE A 505 18.25 -11.42 -9.21
N THR A 506 19.52 -11.68 -8.95
CA THR A 506 20.44 -10.68 -8.38
C THR A 506 21.85 -10.89 -8.89
N ALA A 507 22.65 -9.82 -8.96
CA ALA A 507 24.06 -9.94 -9.23
C ALA A 507 24.78 -10.61 -8.05
N ARG A 508 25.65 -11.55 -8.36
CA ARG A 508 26.49 -12.26 -7.39
C ARG A 508 27.92 -12.24 -7.84
N ASP A 509 28.85 -12.28 -6.90
CA ASP A 509 30.25 -12.45 -7.22
C ASP A 509 30.53 -13.85 -7.82
N PRO A 510 31.74 -14.11 -8.33
CA PRO A 510 32.08 -15.44 -8.86
C PRO A 510 31.94 -16.60 -7.85
N LYS A 511 31.85 -16.30 -6.55
CA LYS A 511 31.61 -17.29 -5.48
C LYS A 511 30.11 -17.46 -5.18
N GLY A 512 29.24 -16.77 -5.91
CA GLY A 512 27.79 -16.79 -5.70
C GLY A 512 27.31 -15.98 -4.50
N VAL A 513 28.14 -15.13 -3.92
CA VAL A 513 27.78 -14.29 -2.78
C VAL A 513 27.22 -12.97 -3.27
N TYR A 514 26.10 -12.54 -2.69
CA TYR A 514 25.53 -11.23 -2.91
C TYR A 514 26.37 -10.17 -2.18
N HIS A 515 26.75 -9.14 -2.92
CA HIS A 515 27.41 -7.96 -2.38
C HIS A 515 26.60 -6.72 -2.76
N ALA A 516 26.47 -5.79 -1.84
CA ALA A 516 25.98 -4.46 -2.16
C ALA A 516 26.91 -3.78 -3.17
N MET A 517 26.37 -2.87 -3.99
CA MET A 517 27.09 -2.18 -5.09
C MET A 517 27.57 -3.05 -6.25
N THR A 518 27.04 -4.23 -6.40
CA THR A 518 27.45 -5.11 -7.51
C THR A 518 26.93 -4.65 -8.87
N ASP A 519 25.90 -3.81 -8.87
CA ASP A 519 25.19 -3.39 -10.07
C ASP A 519 24.45 -2.06 -9.89
N VAL A 520 23.96 -1.53 -11.01
CA VAL A 520 23.10 -0.35 -11.05
C VAL A 520 21.77 -0.77 -11.67
N ILE A 521 20.67 -0.65 -10.93
CA ILE A 521 19.34 -1.20 -11.29
C ILE A 521 18.93 -0.86 -12.73
N HIS A 522 18.97 0.40 -13.13
CA HIS A 522 18.52 0.80 -14.47
C HIS A 522 19.43 0.28 -15.59
N LYS A 523 20.72 0.07 -15.31
CA LYS A 523 21.62 -0.58 -16.27
C LYS A 523 21.29 -2.06 -16.41
N VAL A 524 21.11 -2.76 -15.30
CA VAL A 524 20.77 -4.19 -15.32
C VAL A 524 19.43 -4.42 -15.99
N LEU A 525 18.41 -3.64 -15.64
CA LEU A 525 17.10 -3.75 -16.30
C LEU A 525 17.20 -3.52 -17.80
N ASN A 526 18.06 -2.60 -18.24
CA ASN A 526 18.35 -2.41 -19.66
C ASN A 526 19.04 -3.62 -20.30
N ASP A 527 19.97 -4.24 -19.60
CA ASP A 527 20.75 -5.38 -20.12
C ASP A 527 19.92 -6.68 -20.17
N ILE A 528 19.05 -6.93 -19.16
CA ILE A 528 18.18 -8.13 -19.13
C ILE A 528 16.95 -8.00 -20.03
N THR A 529 16.60 -6.78 -20.49
CA THR A 529 15.47 -6.58 -21.38
C THR A 529 15.85 -7.02 -22.80
N VAL A 530 15.30 -8.15 -23.21
CA VAL A 530 15.51 -8.70 -24.56
C VAL A 530 14.44 -8.27 -25.55
N ASP A 531 13.23 -7.93 -25.07
CA ASP A 531 12.11 -7.46 -25.89
C ASP A 531 11.96 -5.93 -25.78
N GLU A 532 12.17 -5.22 -26.89
CA GLU A 532 12.00 -3.77 -26.98
C GLU A 532 10.53 -3.32 -26.80
N TRP A 533 9.60 -4.26 -26.82
CA TRP A 533 8.16 -4.03 -26.63
C TRP A 533 7.71 -4.28 -25.18
N ALA A 534 8.66 -4.49 -24.27
CA ALA A 534 8.38 -4.76 -22.87
C ALA A 534 7.91 -3.52 -22.11
N ILE A 535 7.09 -3.74 -21.08
CA ILE A 535 6.79 -2.77 -20.04
C ILE A 535 7.60 -3.14 -18.79
N ILE A 536 8.31 -2.16 -18.26
CA ILE A 536 9.27 -2.31 -17.17
C ILE A 536 8.88 -1.41 -16.01
N ILE A 537 8.82 -1.98 -14.81
CA ILE A 537 8.62 -1.24 -13.55
C ILE A 537 9.87 -1.41 -12.68
N GLY A 538 10.43 -0.31 -12.19
CA GLY A 538 11.59 -0.37 -11.29
C GLY A 538 11.51 0.59 -10.12
N GLY A 539 12.05 0.17 -8.97
CA GLY A 539 12.06 0.91 -7.71
C GLY A 539 13.03 2.10 -7.69
N ASP A 540 13.48 2.56 -8.84
CA ASP A 540 14.38 3.69 -9.02
C ASP A 540 13.84 4.68 -10.05
N SER A 541 14.04 5.99 -9.83
CA SER A 541 13.57 7.04 -10.73
C SER A 541 14.23 7.00 -12.11
N HIS A 542 15.44 6.42 -12.23
CA HIS A 542 16.18 6.29 -13.49
C HIS A 542 15.80 5.03 -14.28
N THR A 543 14.89 4.18 -13.79
CA THR A 543 14.36 3.02 -14.52
C THR A 543 13.90 3.37 -15.93
N ARG A 544 13.41 4.61 -16.13
CA ARG A 544 13.02 5.16 -17.43
C ARG A 544 14.11 5.18 -18.50
N MET A 545 15.38 4.92 -18.13
CA MET A 545 16.50 4.80 -19.06
C MET A 545 16.60 3.39 -19.69
N SER A 546 15.81 2.43 -19.22
CA SER A 546 15.77 1.09 -19.78
C SER A 546 15.06 1.06 -21.14
N LYS A 547 15.21 -0.05 -21.89
CA LYS A 547 14.52 -0.27 -23.16
C LYS A 547 13.01 -0.38 -22.98
N GLY A 548 12.26 -0.38 -24.06
CA GLY A 548 10.80 -0.50 -24.03
C GLY A 548 10.13 0.74 -23.44
N VAL A 549 9.06 0.53 -22.68
CA VAL A 549 8.41 1.56 -21.86
C VAL A 549 8.69 1.27 -20.40
N ALA A 550 9.50 2.11 -19.78
CA ALA A 550 10.01 1.88 -18.44
C ALA A 550 9.59 2.99 -17.47
N PHE A 551 9.13 2.60 -16.29
CA PHE A 551 8.67 3.50 -15.24
C PHE A 551 9.47 3.33 -13.96
N GLY A 552 9.91 4.45 -13.39
CA GLY A 552 10.33 4.51 -12.00
C GLY A 552 9.09 4.52 -11.11
N ALA A 553 9.03 3.59 -10.17
CA ALA A 553 7.88 3.37 -9.29
C ALA A 553 8.29 3.33 -7.82
N ASP A 554 7.33 3.44 -6.93
CA ASP A 554 7.50 3.18 -5.51
C ASP A 554 7.52 1.66 -5.21
N SER A 555 7.93 1.30 -3.98
CA SER A 555 8.03 -0.12 -3.58
C SER A 555 6.68 -0.84 -3.60
N GLY A 556 5.58 -0.13 -3.38
CA GLY A 556 4.25 -0.70 -3.43
C GLY A 556 3.80 -1.03 -4.86
N THR A 557 4.04 -0.13 -5.81
CA THR A 557 3.78 -0.38 -7.24
C THR A 557 4.68 -1.51 -7.76
N VAL A 558 5.96 -1.57 -7.32
CA VAL A 558 6.86 -2.70 -7.64
C VAL A 558 6.28 -4.00 -7.09
N ALA A 559 5.83 -4.02 -5.84
CA ALA A 559 5.22 -5.20 -5.23
C ALA A 559 3.93 -5.63 -5.94
N LEU A 560 3.05 -4.67 -6.32
CA LEU A 560 1.84 -4.97 -7.07
C LEU A 560 2.17 -5.61 -8.44
N ALA A 561 3.16 -5.09 -9.14
CA ALA A 561 3.61 -5.65 -10.41
C ALA A 561 4.19 -7.08 -10.23
N LEU A 562 4.96 -7.32 -9.17
CA LEU A 562 5.44 -8.66 -8.81
C LEU A 562 4.29 -9.63 -8.49
N ALA A 563 3.29 -9.18 -7.75
CA ALA A 563 2.18 -10.02 -7.31
C ALA A 563 1.17 -10.34 -8.42
N THR A 564 0.94 -9.41 -9.34
CA THR A 564 -0.17 -9.50 -10.31
C THR A 564 0.27 -9.59 -11.77
N GLY A 565 1.49 -9.15 -12.07
CA GLY A 565 1.98 -9.04 -13.44
C GLY A 565 1.34 -7.89 -14.17
#